data_4bab30381ae9865eaabf24901f2774eb
#
_entry.id   4bab30381ae9865eaabf24901f2774eb
#
_cell.length_a   1.000
_cell.length_b   1.000
_cell.length_c   1.000
_cell.angle_alpha   90.00
_cell.angle_beta   90.00
_cell.angle_gamma   90.00
#
_symmetry.space_group_name_H-M   'P 1'
#
loop_
_entity.id
_entity.type
_entity.pdbx_description
1 polymer ?
#
loop_
_entity_poly.entity_id
_entity_poly.type
_entity_poly.pdbx_seq_one_letter_code
_entity_poly.pdbx_strand_id
1 'polypeptide(L)'
;MSLAAVLPLSGSLGAGDGMPQPLTDTPGDAARGRAILVNHQQGLCLRCHSGPFAEVREQGNLASNLQGAGARWTAAQLRLHVADARRLVPQGLMPSLHRVDDSLSRVGRAWQGKPVLDAQQVEDVVAFLQTLQ
;
A
#
# COMPACT_ATOMS: atom_id res chain seq x y z
N MET A 1 39.67 26.76 -12.50
CA MET A 1 38.40 26.41 -13.12
C MET A 1 37.87 25.17 -12.41
N SER A 2 36.90 25.34 -11.52
CA SER A 2 36.35 24.25 -10.70
C SER A 2 35.11 23.71 -11.41
N LEU A 3 35.18 22.46 -11.87
CA LEU A 3 34.00 21.77 -12.42
C LEU A 3 33.12 21.33 -11.24
N ALA A 4 32.01 22.02 -11.06
CA ALA A 4 30.98 21.57 -10.17
C ALA A 4 30.32 20.32 -10.77
N ALA A 5 30.54 19.17 -10.14
CA ALA A 5 29.83 17.94 -10.46
C ALA A 5 28.37 18.09 -10.05
N VAL A 6 27.49 18.15 -11.04
CA VAL A 6 26.05 18.05 -10.83
C VAL A 6 25.75 16.58 -10.54
N LEU A 7 25.50 16.26 -9.28
CA LEU A 7 24.99 14.95 -8.89
C LEU A 7 23.54 14.84 -9.35
N PRO A 8 23.16 13.73 -10.03
CA PRO A 8 21.76 13.52 -10.38
C PRO A 8 20.99 13.28 -9.08
N LEU A 9 19.93 14.07 -8.87
CA LEU A 9 18.90 13.81 -7.89
C LEU A 9 18.08 12.60 -8.37
N SER A 10 18.70 11.42 -8.31
CA SER A 10 17.94 10.19 -8.34
C SER A 10 17.31 10.08 -6.95
N GLY A 11 16.04 10.45 -6.85
CA GLY A 11 15.25 10.22 -5.65
C GLY A 11 15.03 8.71 -5.49
N SER A 12 16.08 7.99 -5.09
CA SER A 12 15.91 6.67 -4.52
C SER A 12 15.24 6.88 -3.17
N LEU A 13 14.03 6.35 -3.01
CA LEU A 13 13.42 6.20 -1.70
C LEU A 13 14.47 5.53 -0.81
N GLY A 14 14.92 6.25 0.22
CA GLY A 14 15.95 5.76 1.11
C GLY A 14 15.45 4.55 1.91
N ALA A 15 16.38 3.83 2.54
CA ALA A 15 16.05 2.70 3.43
C ALA A 15 15.09 3.09 4.58
N GLY A 16 14.92 4.40 4.85
CA GLY A 16 13.97 4.94 5.83
C GLY A 16 12.51 5.01 5.37
N ASP A 17 12.21 4.77 4.07
CA ASP A 17 10.85 4.91 3.52
C ASP A 17 10.11 3.57 3.48
N GLY A 18 10.32 2.72 4.47
CA GLY A 18 9.69 1.43 4.59
C GLY A 18 9.41 1.04 6.03
N MET A 19 8.62 -0.01 6.19
CA MET A 19 8.40 -0.71 7.46
C MET A 19 9.07 -2.09 7.36
N PRO A 20 10.33 -2.23 7.80
CA PRO A 20 11.08 -3.48 7.62
C PRO A 20 10.54 -4.63 8.47
N GLN A 21 9.99 -4.33 9.64
CA GLN A 21 9.45 -5.35 10.53
C GLN A 21 8.04 -5.77 10.09
N PRO A 22 7.78 -7.06 9.88
CA PRO A 22 6.42 -7.55 9.68
C PRO A 22 5.52 -7.17 10.85
N LEU A 23 4.24 -6.94 10.55
CA LEU A 23 3.25 -6.58 11.56
C LEU A 23 2.78 -7.79 12.39
N THR A 24 3.04 -9.00 11.90
CA THR A 24 2.70 -10.26 12.56
C THR A 24 3.85 -11.25 12.46
N ASP A 25 3.85 -12.27 13.33
CA ASP A 25 4.83 -13.36 13.29
C ASP A 25 4.48 -14.41 12.21
N THR A 26 3.24 -14.41 11.74
CA THR A 26 2.78 -15.32 10.69
C THR A 26 3.06 -14.71 9.31
N PRO A 27 3.80 -15.40 8.43
CA PRO A 27 4.02 -14.93 7.06
C PRO A 27 2.71 -14.63 6.35
N GLY A 28 2.72 -13.61 5.48
CA GLY A 28 1.58 -13.27 4.65
C GLY A 28 1.27 -14.37 3.64
N ASP A 29 0.00 -14.52 3.32
CA ASP A 29 -0.51 -15.46 2.33
C ASP A 29 -0.98 -14.70 1.09
N ALA A 30 -0.34 -14.94 -0.04
CA ALA A 30 -0.61 -14.22 -1.28
C ALA A 30 -2.05 -14.47 -1.80
N ALA A 31 -2.58 -15.67 -1.64
CA ALA A 31 -3.94 -15.98 -2.08
C ALA A 31 -4.99 -15.22 -1.25
N ARG A 32 -4.82 -15.17 0.07
CA ARG A 32 -5.67 -14.35 0.94
C ARG A 32 -5.51 -12.86 0.61
N GLY A 33 -4.30 -12.41 0.38
CA GLY A 33 -4.02 -11.03 0.00
C GLY A 33 -4.71 -10.62 -1.30
N ARG A 34 -4.70 -11.50 -2.30
CA ARG A 34 -5.42 -11.27 -3.55
C ARG A 34 -6.93 -11.14 -3.32
N ALA A 35 -7.49 -12.05 -2.53
CA ALA A 35 -8.93 -12.02 -2.22
C ALA A 35 -9.35 -10.72 -1.54
N ILE A 36 -8.53 -10.19 -0.63
CA ILE A 36 -8.75 -8.90 0.02
C ILE A 36 -8.69 -7.77 -0.99
N LEU A 37 -7.65 -7.75 -1.83
CA LEU A 37 -7.37 -6.68 -2.77
C LEU A 37 -8.48 -6.51 -3.80
N VAL A 38 -9.01 -7.61 -4.35
CA VAL A 38 -10.08 -7.58 -5.36
C VAL A 38 -11.47 -7.36 -4.77
N ASN A 39 -11.62 -7.43 -3.44
CA ASN A 39 -12.88 -7.21 -2.77
C ASN A 39 -13.13 -5.72 -2.54
N HIS A 40 -14.09 -5.14 -3.25
CA HIS A 40 -14.43 -3.72 -3.15
C HIS A 40 -14.93 -3.27 -1.77
N GLN A 41 -15.35 -4.21 -0.92
CA GLN A 41 -15.85 -3.90 0.42
C GLN A 41 -14.78 -4.06 1.50
N GLN A 42 -13.69 -4.76 1.21
CA GLN A 42 -12.66 -5.07 2.19
C GLN A 42 -11.37 -4.26 1.98
N GLY A 43 -10.71 -4.46 0.83
CA GLY A 43 -9.43 -3.80 0.56
C GLY A 43 -9.57 -2.39 0.01
N LEU A 44 -10.64 -2.11 -0.70
CA LEU A 44 -10.92 -0.84 -1.37
C LEU A 44 -9.90 -0.44 -2.46
N CYS A 45 -8.91 -1.28 -2.71
CA CYS A 45 -7.76 -0.98 -3.58
C CYS A 45 -8.19 -0.63 -5.02
N LEU A 46 -9.07 -1.45 -5.60
CA LEU A 46 -9.51 -1.29 -7.00
C LEU A 46 -10.55 -0.19 -7.19
N ARG A 47 -10.92 0.52 -6.14
CA ARG A 47 -11.68 1.77 -6.28
C ARG A 47 -10.83 2.88 -6.90
N CYS A 48 -9.52 2.83 -6.70
CA CYS A 48 -8.58 3.82 -7.20
C CYS A 48 -7.54 3.23 -8.15
N HIS A 49 -7.06 2.01 -7.88
CA HIS A 49 -6.07 1.30 -8.69
C HIS A 49 -6.69 0.40 -9.73
N SER A 50 -5.93 0.12 -10.77
CA SER A 50 -6.16 -0.95 -11.72
C SER A 50 -5.08 -2.02 -11.60
N GLY A 51 -5.27 -3.16 -12.25
CA GLY A 51 -4.29 -4.24 -12.27
C GLY A 51 -4.74 -5.44 -13.12
N PRO A 52 -3.98 -6.53 -13.08
CA PRO A 52 -4.25 -7.72 -13.90
C PRO A 52 -5.36 -8.59 -13.27
N PHE A 53 -6.55 -8.02 -13.12
CA PHE A 53 -7.72 -8.65 -12.49
C PHE A 53 -8.88 -8.66 -13.48
N ALA A 54 -8.81 -9.56 -14.47
CA ALA A 54 -9.79 -9.61 -15.57
C ALA A 54 -11.23 -9.86 -15.10
N GLU A 55 -11.42 -10.53 -13.97
CA GLU A 55 -12.71 -10.79 -13.36
C GLU A 55 -13.36 -9.56 -12.70
N VAL A 56 -12.56 -8.53 -12.43
CA VAL A 56 -13.05 -7.27 -11.86
C VAL A 56 -13.25 -6.27 -12.97
N ARG A 57 -14.49 -6.04 -13.36
CA ARG A 57 -14.82 -5.17 -14.50
C ARG A 57 -14.59 -3.69 -14.20
N GLU A 58 -14.90 -3.28 -12.97
CA GLU A 58 -14.80 -1.88 -12.56
C GLU A 58 -13.55 -1.67 -11.72
N GLN A 59 -12.50 -1.19 -12.37
CA GLN A 59 -11.26 -0.82 -11.73
C GLN A 59 -11.03 0.68 -11.84
N GLY A 60 -10.47 1.27 -10.79
CA GLY A 60 -10.19 2.69 -10.74
C GLY A 60 -9.03 3.11 -11.64
N ASN A 61 -8.95 4.40 -11.92
CA ASN A 61 -7.88 5.02 -12.69
C ASN A 61 -7.28 6.25 -11.99
N LEU A 62 -7.60 6.46 -10.72
CA LEU A 62 -7.07 7.58 -9.92
C LEU A 62 -5.65 7.33 -9.43
N ALA A 63 -5.26 6.07 -9.32
CA ALA A 63 -3.95 5.63 -8.83
C ALA A 63 -3.27 4.72 -9.86
N SER A 64 -1.99 4.39 -9.62
CA SER A 64 -1.19 3.58 -10.52
C SER A 64 -1.75 2.18 -10.71
N ASN A 65 -1.47 1.60 -11.89
CA ASN A 65 -1.67 0.18 -12.13
C ASN A 65 -0.78 -0.64 -11.20
N LEU A 66 -1.34 -1.65 -10.54
CA LEU A 66 -0.62 -2.48 -9.58
C LEU A 66 0.29 -3.52 -10.23
N GLN A 67 0.14 -3.78 -11.54
CA GLN A 67 1.08 -4.63 -12.25
C GLN A 67 2.51 -4.10 -12.08
N GLY A 68 3.43 -4.98 -11.74
CA GLY A 68 4.83 -4.61 -11.51
C GLY A 68 5.12 -4.01 -10.13
N ALA A 69 4.14 -3.95 -9.21
CA ALA A 69 4.36 -3.39 -7.87
C ALA A 69 5.48 -4.12 -7.12
N GLY A 70 5.55 -5.46 -7.24
CA GLY A 70 6.59 -6.26 -6.61
C GLY A 70 7.97 -6.09 -7.22
N ALA A 71 8.05 -5.61 -8.46
CA ALA A 71 9.32 -5.27 -9.09
C ALA A 71 9.80 -3.86 -8.72
N ARG A 72 8.87 -2.93 -8.45
CA ARG A 72 9.18 -1.54 -8.12
C ARG A 72 9.53 -1.32 -6.65
N TRP A 73 8.92 -2.10 -5.75
CA TRP A 73 8.96 -1.84 -4.32
C TRP A 73 9.39 -3.08 -3.53
N THR A 74 10.14 -2.88 -2.48
CA THR A 74 10.46 -3.93 -1.50
C THR A 74 9.25 -4.23 -0.63
N ALA A 75 9.28 -5.38 0.07
CA ALA A 75 8.23 -5.72 1.04
C ALA A 75 8.05 -4.64 2.10
N ALA A 76 9.16 -4.07 2.60
CA ALA A 76 9.11 -2.99 3.59
C ALA A 76 8.42 -1.74 3.05
N GLN A 77 8.68 -1.38 1.80
CA GLN A 77 8.05 -0.24 1.14
C GLN A 77 6.57 -0.49 0.86
N LEU A 78 6.23 -1.68 0.35
CA LEU A 78 4.83 -2.08 0.14
C LEU A 78 4.05 -2.06 1.44
N ARG A 79 4.64 -2.56 2.52
CA ARG A 79 4.02 -2.55 3.86
C ARG A 79 3.69 -1.13 4.32
N LEU A 80 4.62 -0.21 4.15
CA LEU A 80 4.39 1.19 4.51
C LEU A 80 3.29 1.82 3.65
N HIS A 81 3.29 1.57 2.33
CA HIS A 81 2.24 2.07 1.43
C HIS A 81 0.85 1.58 1.81
N VAL A 82 0.73 0.32 2.20
CA VAL A 82 -0.57 -0.27 2.57
C VAL A 82 -0.98 0.13 3.98
N ALA A 83 -0.09 0.00 4.94
CA ALA A 83 -0.42 0.22 6.35
C ALA A 83 -0.60 1.69 6.70
N ASP A 84 0.28 2.54 6.18
CA ASP A 84 0.34 3.96 6.57
C ASP A 84 0.79 4.85 5.40
N ALA A 85 0.02 4.87 4.32
CA ALA A 85 0.34 5.67 3.13
C ALA A 85 0.51 7.16 3.44
N ARG A 86 -0.22 7.69 4.40
CA ARG A 86 -0.18 9.11 4.77
C ARG A 86 1.11 9.50 5.48
N ARG A 87 1.87 8.57 5.99
CA ARG A 87 3.23 8.82 6.48
C ARG A 87 4.16 9.21 5.32
N LEU A 88 3.95 8.63 4.13
CA LEU A 88 4.71 8.97 2.93
C LEU A 88 4.19 10.25 2.27
N VAL A 89 2.88 10.34 2.13
CA VAL A 89 2.21 11.47 1.48
C VAL A 89 1.05 11.94 2.37
N PRO A 90 1.31 12.86 3.32
CA PRO A 90 0.29 13.31 4.30
C PRO A 90 -0.97 13.88 3.67
N GLN A 91 -0.85 14.51 2.51
CA GLN A 91 -1.98 15.09 1.75
C GLN A 91 -2.49 14.17 0.64
N GLY A 92 -1.97 12.94 0.57
CA GLY A 92 -2.32 11.98 -0.47
C GLY A 92 -3.76 11.46 -0.35
N LEU A 93 -4.29 10.98 -1.48
CA LEU A 93 -5.64 10.40 -1.52
C LEU A 93 -5.69 8.99 -0.96
N MET A 94 -4.58 8.24 -1.04
CA MET A 94 -4.53 6.88 -0.50
C MET A 94 -4.65 6.90 1.02
N PRO A 95 -5.68 6.25 1.59
CA PRO A 95 -5.82 6.19 3.04
C PRO A 95 -4.79 5.24 3.65
N SER A 96 -4.47 5.46 4.93
CA SER A 96 -3.73 4.50 5.74
C SER A 96 -4.70 3.39 6.14
N LEU A 97 -4.46 2.16 5.68
CA LEU A 97 -5.42 1.07 5.84
C LEU A 97 -5.31 0.35 7.19
N HIS A 98 -4.17 0.46 7.85
CA HIS A 98 -3.95 -0.17 9.16
C HIS A 98 -3.83 0.85 10.28
N ARG A 99 -3.14 1.95 10.06
CA ARG A 99 -3.03 3.00 11.06
C ARG A 99 -4.40 3.57 11.39
N VAL A 100 -4.71 3.64 12.66
CA VAL A 100 -5.88 4.34 13.19
C VAL A 100 -5.45 5.75 13.58
N ASP A 101 -6.13 6.75 13.01
CA ASP A 101 -5.85 8.14 13.28
C ASP A 101 -7.12 8.83 13.79
N ASP A 102 -7.09 9.22 15.06
CA ASP A 102 -8.23 9.91 15.71
C ASP A 102 -8.51 11.30 15.13
N SER A 103 -7.57 11.86 14.36
CA SER A 103 -7.78 13.14 13.68
C SER A 103 -8.69 13.04 12.46
N LEU A 104 -9.00 11.83 11.99
CA LEU A 104 -9.91 11.60 10.87
C LEU A 104 -11.36 11.66 11.36
N SER A 105 -11.89 12.87 11.48
CA SER A 105 -13.23 13.15 11.97
C SER A 105 -14.38 12.70 11.06
N ARG A 106 -14.09 12.11 9.89
CA ARG A 106 -15.10 11.74 8.88
C ARG A 106 -15.24 10.22 8.67
N VAL A 107 -14.85 9.44 9.66
CA VAL A 107 -15.03 7.99 9.61
C VAL A 107 -16.42 7.65 10.13
N GLY A 108 -17.14 6.80 9.41
CA GLY A 108 -18.44 6.31 9.86
C GLY A 108 -18.35 5.67 11.25
N ARG A 109 -19.39 5.87 12.07
CA ARG A 109 -19.37 5.47 13.49
C ARG A 109 -18.95 4.02 13.71
N ALA A 110 -19.36 3.10 12.82
CA ALA A 110 -19.00 1.68 12.91
C ALA A 110 -17.50 1.40 12.72
N TRP A 111 -16.76 2.34 12.12
CA TRP A 111 -15.33 2.21 11.78
C TRP A 111 -14.41 3.04 12.66
N GLN A 112 -14.97 3.88 13.52
CA GLN A 112 -14.18 4.71 14.42
C GLN A 112 -13.32 3.85 15.34
N GLY A 113 -12.03 4.16 15.42
CA GLY A 113 -11.06 3.43 16.23
C GLY A 113 -10.67 2.06 15.68
N LYS A 114 -11.12 1.69 14.47
CA LYS A 114 -10.81 0.40 13.85
C LYS A 114 -10.00 0.58 12.58
N PRO A 115 -8.97 -0.26 12.34
CA PRO A 115 -8.28 -0.26 11.07
C PRO A 115 -9.19 -0.84 9.97
N VAL A 116 -8.98 -0.42 8.73
CA VAL A 116 -9.64 -1.03 7.55
C VAL A 116 -9.12 -2.45 7.34
N LEU A 117 -7.80 -2.64 7.48
CA LEU A 117 -7.16 -3.95 7.45
C LEU A 117 -6.44 -4.20 8.78
N ASP A 118 -6.61 -5.39 9.33
CA ASP A 118 -5.81 -5.82 10.47
C ASP A 118 -4.36 -6.12 10.05
N ALA A 119 -3.50 -6.39 11.04
CA ALA A 119 -2.08 -6.62 10.81
C ALA A 119 -1.82 -7.80 9.86
N GLN A 120 -2.52 -8.93 10.03
CA GLN A 120 -2.35 -10.09 9.16
C GLN A 120 -2.85 -9.82 7.74
N GLN A 121 -3.94 -9.11 7.59
CA GLN A 121 -4.46 -8.73 6.29
C GLN A 121 -3.49 -7.83 5.53
N VAL A 122 -2.80 -6.92 6.21
CA VAL A 122 -1.71 -6.13 5.59
C VAL A 122 -0.61 -7.04 5.08
N GLU A 123 -0.13 -7.99 5.90
CA GLU A 123 0.93 -8.93 5.49
C GLU A 123 0.49 -9.79 4.31
N ASP A 124 -0.76 -10.25 4.28
CA ASP A 124 -1.32 -11.02 3.18
C ASP A 124 -1.34 -10.21 1.88
N VAL A 125 -1.78 -8.95 1.93
CA VAL A 125 -1.81 -8.04 0.77
C VAL A 125 -0.38 -7.75 0.27
N VAL A 126 0.56 -7.50 1.17
CA VAL A 126 1.98 -7.29 0.82
C VAL A 126 2.54 -8.53 0.11
N ALA A 127 2.27 -9.74 0.65
CA ALA A 127 2.71 -10.98 0.03
C ALA A 127 2.17 -11.13 -1.39
N PHE A 128 0.91 -10.77 -1.61
CA PHE A 128 0.32 -10.79 -2.96
C PHE A 128 0.95 -9.74 -3.88
N LEU A 129 1.11 -8.51 -3.44
CA LEU A 129 1.70 -7.43 -4.25
C LEU A 129 3.13 -7.77 -4.69
N GLN A 130 3.88 -8.49 -3.88
CA GLN A 130 5.22 -8.97 -4.24
C GLN A 130 5.20 -9.94 -5.43
N THR A 131 4.09 -10.62 -5.68
CA THR A 131 3.94 -11.53 -6.84
C THR A 131 3.74 -10.78 -8.16
N LEU A 132 3.36 -9.50 -8.12
CA LEU A 132 3.11 -8.67 -9.30
C LEU A 132 4.43 -8.09 -9.82
N GLN A 133 5.11 -8.86 -10.64
CA GLN A 133 6.41 -8.53 -11.25
C GLN A 133 6.29 -7.82 -12.58
#